data_7c09057f393a9bb659b1b3ce02428fd4
#
_entry.id   7c09057f393a9bb659b1b3ce02428fd4
#
_cell.length_a   1.000
_cell.length_b   1.000
_cell.length_c   1.000
_cell.angle_alpha   90.00
_cell.angle_beta   90.00
_cell.angle_gamma   90.00
#
_symmetry.space_group_name_H-M   'P 1'
#
loop_
_entity.id
_entity.type
_entity.pdbx_description
1 polymer ?
#
loop_
_entity_poly.entity_id
_entity_poly.type
_entity_poly.pdbx_seq_one_letter_code
_entity_poly.pdbx_strand_id
1 'polypeptide(L)'
;MSAISPQDTLVYVMVSISAVDRKMEEAEMLRIGNVVKTLPIFEGYHSDQLVNAAKACRDILQDDEGLETVLGFAASLPENLRQTAYALAAEIAAADLTVSAEEVRLLQMLRNRLQIDKLTCAALELAARARHQSE
;
A
#
# COMPACT_ATOMS: atom_id res chain seq x y z
N MET A 1 9.32 -12.26 19.21
CA MET A 1 8.33 -11.60 18.36
C MET A 1 8.82 -11.59 16.93
N SER A 2 8.07 -12.18 16.03
CA SER A 2 8.48 -12.22 14.64
C SER A 2 8.09 -10.92 13.95
N ALA A 3 9.05 -10.30 13.29
CA ALA A 3 8.78 -9.15 12.44
C ALA A 3 8.18 -9.64 11.13
N ILE A 4 7.24 -8.90 10.57
CA ILE A 4 6.74 -9.23 9.25
C ILE A 4 7.77 -8.85 8.20
N SER A 5 7.78 -9.58 7.11
CA SER A 5 8.76 -9.33 6.04
C SER A 5 8.48 -7.98 5.36
N PRO A 6 9.49 -7.35 4.75
CA PRO A 6 9.24 -6.16 3.95
C PRO A 6 8.23 -6.40 2.82
N GLN A 7 8.26 -7.56 2.18
CA GLN A 7 7.32 -7.91 1.13
C GLN A 7 5.89 -7.92 1.65
N ASP A 8 5.64 -8.59 2.79
CA ASP A 8 4.30 -8.61 3.39
C ASP A 8 3.88 -7.21 3.84
N THR A 9 4.81 -6.42 4.37
CA THR A 9 4.51 -5.04 4.77
C THR A 9 4.02 -4.22 3.59
N LEU A 10 4.67 -4.34 2.44
CA LEU A 10 4.24 -3.62 1.24
C LEU A 10 2.85 -4.06 0.78
N VAL A 11 2.56 -5.36 0.87
CA VAL A 11 1.21 -5.86 0.59
C VAL A 11 0.20 -5.26 1.56
N TYR A 12 0.52 -5.20 2.85
CA TYR A 12 -0.35 -4.62 3.86
C TYR A 12 -0.67 -3.16 3.54
N VAL A 13 0.32 -2.39 3.11
CA VAL A 13 0.10 -0.99 2.73
C VAL A 13 -0.89 -0.90 1.58
N MET A 14 -0.71 -1.70 0.53
CA MET A 14 -1.60 -1.69 -0.63
C MET A 14 -3.02 -2.13 -0.26
N VAL A 15 -3.16 -3.15 0.54
CA VAL A 15 -4.47 -3.63 1.01
C VAL A 15 -5.17 -2.56 1.83
N SER A 16 -4.42 -1.87 2.71
CA SER A 16 -4.99 -0.81 3.55
C SER A 16 -5.54 0.33 2.71
N ILE A 17 -4.82 0.76 1.69
CA ILE A 17 -5.31 1.82 0.78
C ILE A 17 -6.59 1.37 0.07
N SER A 18 -6.64 0.12 -0.39
CA SER A 18 -7.82 -0.39 -1.08
C SER A 18 -9.04 -0.50 -0.17
N ALA A 19 -8.82 -0.77 1.11
CA ALA A 19 -9.89 -1.11 2.04
C ALA A 19 -10.35 0.04 2.93
N VAL A 20 -9.66 1.19 2.89
CA VAL A 20 -9.84 2.25 3.90
C VAL A 20 -11.23 2.87 3.89
N ASP A 21 -11.88 2.96 2.75
CA ASP A 21 -13.19 3.59 2.62
C ASP A 21 -14.31 2.62 2.27
N ARG A 22 -13.97 1.37 2.00
CA ARG A 22 -14.95 0.37 1.61
C ARG A 22 -14.33 -1.03 1.62
N LYS A 23 -15.18 -2.01 1.42
CA LYS A 23 -14.75 -3.39 1.33
C LYS A 23 -13.93 -3.61 0.05
N MET A 24 -12.80 -4.26 0.18
CA MET A 24 -11.92 -4.58 -0.94
C MET A 24 -12.59 -5.55 -1.91
N GLU A 25 -12.57 -5.22 -3.19
CA GLU A 25 -13.17 -6.02 -4.24
C GLU A 25 -12.12 -6.84 -4.99
N GLU A 26 -12.60 -7.79 -5.79
CA GLU A 26 -11.74 -8.68 -6.57
C GLU A 26 -10.85 -7.91 -7.56
N ALA A 27 -11.37 -6.86 -8.18
CA ALA A 27 -10.60 -6.05 -9.12
C ALA A 27 -9.41 -5.38 -8.44
N GLU A 28 -9.58 -4.95 -7.20
CA GLU A 28 -8.51 -4.33 -6.43
C GLU A 28 -7.44 -5.34 -6.07
N MET A 29 -7.84 -6.57 -5.75
CA MET A 29 -6.92 -7.65 -5.48
C MET A 29 -6.08 -7.99 -6.73
N LEU A 30 -6.69 -7.94 -7.91
CA LEU A 30 -5.98 -8.15 -9.17
C LEU A 30 -4.93 -7.06 -9.42
N ARG A 31 -5.23 -5.81 -9.10
CA ARG A 31 -4.26 -4.71 -9.24
C ARG A 31 -3.06 -4.95 -8.35
N ILE A 32 -3.29 -5.33 -7.11
CA ILE A 32 -2.21 -5.63 -6.17
C ILE A 32 -1.38 -6.81 -6.71
N GLY A 33 -2.04 -7.84 -7.22
CA GLY A 33 -1.37 -8.99 -7.82
C GLY A 33 -0.47 -8.61 -8.99
N ASN A 34 -0.93 -7.68 -9.84
CA ASN A 34 -0.13 -7.21 -10.97
C ASN A 34 1.12 -6.47 -10.51
N VAL A 35 1.00 -5.62 -9.49
CA VAL A 35 2.15 -4.92 -8.91
C VAL A 35 3.16 -5.93 -8.36
N VAL A 36 2.69 -6.92 -7.63
CA VAL A 36 3.54 -7.95 -7.04
C VAL A 36 4.30 -8.73 -8.10
N LYS A 37 3.69 -8.99 -9.25
CA LYS A 37 4.34 -9.73 -10.33
C LYS A 37 5.45 -8.96 -11.05
N THR A 38 5.42 -7.63 -10.98
CA THR A 38 6.27 -6.81 -11.84
C THR A 38 7.43 -6.15 -11.13
N LEU A 39 7.41 -6.05 -9.80
CA LEU A 39 8.43 -5.31 -9.07
C LEU A 39 9.54 -6.23 -8.56
N PRO A 40 10.81 -5.77 -8.65
CA PRO A 40 11.95 -6.57 -8.19
C PRO A 40 11.88 -6.99 -6.72
N ILE A 41 11.30 -6.14 -5.87
CA ILE A 41 11.20 -6.45 -4.43
C ILE A 41 10.38 -7.72 -4.18
N PHE A 42 9.49 -8.05 -5.10
CA PHE A 42 8.64 -9.24 -4.95
C PHE A 42 9.17 -10.46 -5.67
N GLU A 43 10.44 -10.44 -6.11
CA GLU A 43 11.04 -11.62 -6.69
C GLU A 43 10.98 -12.79 -5.70
N GLY A 44 10.48 -13.92 -6.15
CA GLY A 44 10.30 -15.10 -5.29
C GLY A 44 9.05 -15.08 -4.43
N TYR A 45 8.24 -14.03 -4.54
CA TYR A 45 7.01 -13.90 -3.76
C TYR A 45 5.85 -14.51 -4.57
N HIS A 46 5.29 -15.59 -4.07
CA HIS A 46 4.28 -16.37 -4.80
C HIS A 46 2.86 -15.92 -4.48
N SER A 47 1.92 -16.26 -5.36
CA SER A 47 0.53 -15.88 -5.20
C SER A 47 -0.09 -16.38 -3.90
N ASP A 48 0.33 -17.53 -3.40
CA ASP A 48 -0.15 -18.05 -2.12
C ASP A 48 0.26 -17.14 -0.96
N GLN A 49 1.48 -16.61 -1.01
CA GLN A 49 1.97 -15.66 0.00
C GLN A 49 1.16 -14.36 -0.05
N LEU A 50 0.85 -13.89 -1.26
CA LEU A 50 0.02 -12.70 -1.44
C LEU A 50 -1.37 -12.89 -0.83
N VAL A 51 -2.02 -14.00 -1.10
CA VAL A 51 -3.36 -14.29 -0.57
C VAL A 51 -3.32 -14.33 0.96
N ASN A 52 -2.32 -15.00 1.52
CA ASN A 52 -2.18 -15.11 2.97
C ASN A 52 -1.92 -13.76 3.62
N ALA A 53 -1.05 -12.94 3.02
CA ALA A 53 -0.74 -11.60 3.53
C ALA A 53 -1.97 -10.70 3.47
N ALA A 54 -2.73 -10.75 2.37
CA ALA A 54 -3.94 -9.95 2.23
C ALA A 54 -4.99 -10.32 3.28
N LYS A 55 -5.16 -11.62 3.54
CA LYS A 55 -6.07 -12.09 4.59
C LYS A 55 -5.64 -11.62 5.96
N ALA A 56 -4.36 -11.78 6.28
CA ALA A 56 -3.82 -11.35 7.57
C ALA A 56 -4.02 -9.86 7.79
N CYS A 57 -3.79 -9.06 6.75
CA CYS A 57 -3.98 -7.61 6.80
C CYS A 57 -5.45 -7.26 7.06
N ARG A 58 -6.37 -7.90 6.34
CA ARG A 58 -7.80 -7.64 6.54
C ARG A 58 -8.24 -7.98 7.95
N ASP A 59 -7.73 -9.07 8.52
CA ASP A 59 -8.02 -9.42 9.91
C ASP A 59 -7.51 -8.35 10.88
N ILE A 60 -6.29 -7.85 10.65
CA ILE A 60 -5.73 -6.77 11.47
C ILE A 60 -6.61 -5.51 11.37
N LEU A 61 -7.06 -5.17 10.17
CA LEU A 61 -7.83 -3.96 9.94
C LEU A 61 -9.23 -4.00 10.56
N GLN A 62 -9.72 -5.16 11.00
CA GLN A 62 -10.98 -5.27 11.70
C GLN A 62 -10.93 -4.70 13.11
N ASP A 63 -9.76 -4.62 13.71
CA ASP A 63 -9.58 -3.99 15.02
C ASP A 63 -9.56 -2.47 14.90
N ASP A 64 -10.01 -1.77 15.94
CA ASP A 64 -10.01 -0.32 15.98
C ASP A 64 -8.61 0.28 15.77
N GLU A 65 -7.59 -0.41 16.26
CA GLU A 65 -6.21 0.04 16.15
C GLU A 65 -5.46 -0.66 15.01
N GLY A 66 -6.19 -1.38 14.15
CA GLY A 66 -5.57 -2.15 13.06
C GLY A 66 -4.77 -1.30 12.10
N LEU A 67 -5.29 -0.15 11.72
CA LEU A 67 -4.57 0.74 10.82
C LEU A 67 -3.27 1.25 11.44
N GLU A 68 -3.29 1.59 12.72
CA GLU A 68 -2.06 1.99 13.43
C GLU A 68 -1.04 0.86 13.45
N THR A 69 -1.50 -0.38 13.58
CA THR A 69 -0.62 -1.54 13.54
C THR A 69 0.09 -1.64 12.18
N VAL A 70 -0.67 -1.48 11.09
CA VAL A 70 -0.10 -1.51 9.74
C VAL A 70 0.90 -0.37 9.54
N LEU A 71 0.55 0.84 9.97
CA LEU A 71 1.44 1.98 9.87
C LEU A 71 2.74 1.77 10.67
N GLY A 72 2.65 1.09 11.81
CA GLY A 72 3.81 0.72 12.60
C GLY A 72 4.75 -0.22 11.83
N PHE A 73 4.20 -1.21 11.14
CA PHE A 73 4.99 -2.09 10.29
C PHE A 73 5.67 -1.28 9.16
N ALA A 74 4.93 -0.38 8.53
CA ALA A 74 5.49 0.45 7.46
C ALA A 74 6.65 1.32 7.97
N ALA A 75 6.50 1.90 9.16
CA ALA A 75 7.53 2.72 9.77
C ALA A 75 8.80 1.93 10.07
N SER A 76 8.70 0.61 10.19
CA SER A 76 9.83 -0.27 10.46
C SER A 76 10.54 -0.74 9.19
N LEU A 77 10.07 -0.37 8.00
CA LEU A 77 10.72 -0.73 6.75
C LEU A 77 12.13 -0.14 6.67
N PRO A 78 13.05 -0.87 5.99
CA PRO A 78 14.36 -0.27 5.66
C PRO A 78 14.16 1.04 4.89
N GLU A 79 15.06 1.98 5.09
CA GLU A 79 14.94 3.31 4.50
C GLU A 79 14.73 3.28 2.99
N ASN A 80 15.45 2.40 2.29
CA ASN A 80 15.33 2.30 0.84
C ASN A 80 13.95 1.79 0.37
N LEU A 81 13.14 1.22 1.25
CA LEU A 81 11.81 0.72 0.90
C LEU A 81 10.69 1.65 1.34
N ARG A 82 10.99 2.73 2.06
CA ARG A 82 9.96 3.67 2.49
C ARG A 82 9.33 4.41 1.32
N GLN A 83 10.16 4.87 0.40
CA GLN A 83 9.63 5.51 -0.82
C GLN A 83 8.87 4.51 -1.67
N THR A 84 9.33 3.26 -1.74
CA THR A 84 8.61 2.20 -2.43
C THR A 84 7.22 2.01 -1.84
N ALA A 85 7.12 1.96 -0.51
CA ALA A 85 5.82 1.81 0.16
C ALA A 85 4.86 2.94 -0.21
N TYR A 86 5.34 4.18 -0.18
CA TYR A 86 4.50 5.32 -0.53
C TYR A 86 4.11 5.30 -2.02
N ALA A 87 5.07 4.95 -2.89
CA ALA A 87 4.81 4.85 -4.33
C ALA A 87 3.72 3.82 -4.61
N LEU A 88 3.76 2.67 -3.94
CA LEU A 88 2.75 1.63 -4.13
C LEU A 88 1.39 2.06 -3.60
N ALA A 89 1.35 2.74 -2.46
CA ALA A 89 0.11 3.28 -1.94
C ALA A 89 -0.51 4.28 -2.91
N ALA A 90 0.30 5.18 -3.46
CA ALA A 90 -0.15 6.16 -4.45
C ALA A 90 -0.64 5.47 -5.72
N GLU A 91 0.04 4.42 -6.16
CA GLU A 91 -0.34 3.66 -7.35
C GLU A 91 -1.72 3.04 -7.18
N ILE A 92 -1.96 2.40 -6.06
CA ILE A 92 -3.27 1.76 -5.80
C ILE A 92 -4.38 2.82 -5.70
N ALA A 93 -4.11 3.93 -5.02
CA ALA A 93 -5.08 5.02 -4.91
C ALA A 93 -5.41 5.64 -6.27
N ALA A 94 -4.40 5.84 -7.13
CA ALA A 94 -4.58 6.47 -8.42
C ALA A 94 -5.27 5.56 -9.44
N ALA A 95 -5.23 4.25 -9.26
CA ALA A 95 -5.86 3.30 -10.18
C ALA A 95 -7.37 3.51 -10.23
N ASP A 96 -7.96 4.00 -9.15
CA ASP A 96 -9.35 4.43 -9.13
C ASP A 96 -9.34 5.95 -9.33
N LEU A 97 -9.80 6.42 -10.47
CA LEU A 97 -9.71 7.83 -10.87
C LEU A 97 -10.30 8.81 -9.86
N THR A 98 -11.15 8.33 -8.98
CA THR A 98 -11.73 9.13 -7.90
C THR A 98 -11.09 8.73 -6.58
N VAL A 99 -10.21 9.56 -6.06
CA VAL A 99 -9.55 9.31 -4.78
C VAL A 99 -10.46 9.84 -3.66
N SER A 100 -10.82 8.98 -2.73
CA SER A 100 -11.70 9.35 -1.63
C SER A 100 -10.96 10.19 -0.58
N ALA A 101 -11.74 10.87 0.27
CA ALA A 101 -11.18 11.62 1.40
C ALA A 101 -10.42 10.68 2.35
N GLU A 102 -10.94 9.47 2.55
CA GLU A 102 -10.32 8.47 3.42
C GLU A 102 -8.96 8.03 2.86
N GLU A 103 -8.86 7.85 1.54
CA GLU A 103 -7.60 7.50 0.90
C GLU A 103 -6.57 8.62 1.02
N VAL A 104 -7.00 9.87 0.81
CA VAL A 104 -6.11 11.03 0.97
C VAL A 104 -5.58 11.09 2.41
N ARG A 105 -6.46 10.90 3.37
CA ARG A 105 -6.08 10.93 4.78
C ARG A 105 -5.07 9.83 5.11
N LEU A 106 -5.30 8.62 4.61
CA LEU A 106 -4.37 7.52 4.84
C LEU A 106 -3.02 7.80 4.20
N LEU A 107 -2.99 8.37 3.00
CA LEU A 107 -1.73 8.75 2.36
C LEU A 107 -0.97 9.76 3.22
N GLN A 108 -1.67 10.73 3.80
CA GLN A 108 -1.03 11.72 4.68
C GLN A 108 -0.46 11.06 5.94
N MET A 109 -1.19 10.16 6.54
CA MET A 109 -0.73 9.43 7.72
C MET A 109 0.50 8.58 7.38
N LEU A 110 0.47 7.91 6.24
CA LEU A 110 1.57 7.09 5.77
C LEU A 110 2.82 7.93 5.53
N ARG A 111 2.67 9.07 4.84
CA ARG A 111 3.78 10.00 4.59
C ARG A 111 4.45 10.40 5.90
N ASN A 112 3.65 10.76 6.89
CA ASN A 112 4.19 11.20 8.18
C ASN A 112 4.93 10.07 8.89
N ARG A 113 4.39 8.86 8.88
CA ARG A 113 5.03 7.71 9.53
C ARG A 113 6.30 7.28 8.80
N LEU A 114 6.32 7.38 7.48
CA LEU A 114 7.50 7.05 6.67
C LEU A 114 8.54 8.16 6.65
N GLN A 115 8.17 9.35 7.11
CA GLN A 115 9.06 10.52 7.15
C GLN A 115 9.59 10.89 5.77
N ILE A 116 8.72 10.87 4.78
CA ILE A 116 9.06 11.26 3.41
C ILE A 116 8.70 12.73 3.21
N ASP A 117 9.59 13.49 2.58
CA ASP A 117 9.33 14.91 2.33
C ASP A 117 8.18 15.12 1.34
N LYS A 118 7.57 16.30 1.43
CA LYS A 118 6.39 16.62 0.62
C LYS A 118 6.67 16.59 -0.87
N LEU A 119 7.83 17.06 -1.29
CA LEU A 119 8.17 17.09 -2.72
C LEU A 119 8.27 15.69 -3.30
N THR A 120 8.93 14.79 -2.60
CA THR A 120 9.03 13.39 -3.02
C THR A 120 7.65 12.75 -3.11
N CYS A 121 6.81 12.97 -2.10
CA CYS A 121 5.45 12.43 -2.11
C CYS A 121 4.64 12.98 -3.30
N ALA A 122 4.74 14.28 -3.56
CA ALA A 122 4.04 14.90 -4.69
C ALA A 122 4.50 14.32 -6.02
N ALA A 123 5.80 14.07 -6.17
CA ALA A 123 6.35 13.47 -7.39
C ALA A 123 5.81 12.05 -7.60
N LEU A 124 5.77 11.25 -6.53
CA LEU A 124 5.26 9.88 -6.61
C LEU A 124 3.77 9.86 -6.93
N GLU A 125 3.00 10.78 -6.36
CA GLU A 125 1.56 10.89 -6.63
C GLU A 125 1.31 11.33 -8.06
N LEU A 126 2.07 12.29 -8.56
CA LEU A 126 1.94 12.77 -9.94
C LEU A 126 2.27 11.65 -10.92
N ALA A 127 3.33 10.91 -10.68
CA ALA A 127 3.72 9.79 -11.54
C ALA A 127 2.62 8.71 -11.57
N ALA A 128 2.03 8.41 -10.42
CA ALA A 128 0.95 7.44 -10.34
C ALA A 128 -0.26 7.90 -11.14
N ARG A 129 -0.67 9.15 -10.96
CA ARG A 129 -1.81 9.70 -11.72
C ARG A 129 -1.54 9.70 -13.21
N ALA A 130 -0.33 10.06 -13.63
CA ALA A 130 0.03 10.12 -15.04
C ALA A 130 -0.10 8.75 -15.70
N ARG A 131 0.30 7.69 -15.01
CA ARG A 131 0.21 6.33 -15.55
C ARG A 131 -1.23 5.85 -15.73
N HIS A 132 -2.16 6.38 -14.95
CA HIS A 132 -3.55 5.93 -14.97
C HIS A 132 -4.48 6.85 -15.77
N GLN A 133 -3.92 7.85 -16.46
CA GLN A 133 -4.71 8.68 -17.34
C GLN A 133 -5.11 7.92 -18.60
N SER A 134 -6.32 8.22 -19.08
CA SER A 134 -6.80 7.77 -20.39
C SER A 134 -7.29 8.99 -21.18
N GLU A 135 -7.61 8.79 -22.43
CA GLU A 135 -8.09 9.89 -23.27
C GLU A 135 -9.35 10.55 -22.74
#